data_9b0dabc8c1c49745474023b457ae64b2
#
_entry.id   9b0dabc8c1c49745474023b457ae64b2
#
_cell.length_a   1.000
_cell.length_b   1.000
_cell.length_c   1.000
_cell.angle_alpha   90.00
_cell.angle_beta   90.00
_cell.angle_gamma   90.00
#
_symmetry.space_group_name_H-M   'P 1'
#
loop_
_entity.id
_entity.type
_entity.pdbx_description
1 polymer ?
#
loop_
_entity_poly.entity_id
_entity_poly.type
_entity_poly.pdbx_seq_one_letter_code
_entity_poly.pdbx_strand_id
1 'polypeptide(L)'
;EEEYSEKLLKDNGVDMVVLEKEELTEEKLNELDKEYDPWIVIVEYNGMWDPALIMATAKPRGWDIYQSITLVDAASFNLQWNNMRSIVAETVKYADMVIFNRCKSGMDLGSYRRSMRALNNTLQIVFEDDKGEMMSIAEQLPYDVNADVIEIDDADYGIWYMDVSERPDVYVGKKVRFKGQVLKNKYFKDKNFVPGRKVMTCCAEDTQFIGYISFYNNIASLENREWIWVTATIKYEFQMAYKKKGPVLYVEKVEPAEPPVEEMVYF
;
A
#
# COMPACT_ATOMS: atom_id res chain seq x y z
N GLU A 1 0.28 -26.86 5.40
CA GLU A 1 -0.22 -26.96 6.78
C GLU A 1 0.88 -27.59 7.62
N GLU A 2 1.35 -26.88 8.64
CA GLU A 2 2.34 -27.44 9.56
C GLU A 2 1.63 -28.24 10.65
N GLU A 3 2.17 -29.41 11.00
CA GLU A 3 1.65 -30.17 12.13
C GLU A 3 2.02 -29.46 13.44
N TYR A 4 1.03 -29.01 14.16
CA TYR A 4 1.24 -28.45 15.50
C TYR A 4 1.60 -29.57 16.48
N SER A 5 2.58 -29.29 17.33
CA SER A 5 2.93 -30.20 18.42
C SER A 5 1.81 -30.18 19.46
N GLU A 6 1.02 -31.26 19.55
CA GLU A 6 -0.03 -31.43 20.59
C GLU A 6 0.52 -31.20 21.99
N LYS A 7 1.76 -31.62 22.23
CA LYS A 7 2.42 -31.43 23.52
C LYS A 7 2.63 -29.94 23.80
N LEU A 8 3.10 -29.19 22.79
CA LEU A 8 3.34 -27.74 22.95
C LEU A 8 2.04 -26.99 23.24
N LEU A 9 0.97 -27.35 22.55
CA LEU A 9 -0.35 -26.75 22.76
C LEU A 9 -0.85 -27.03 24.19
N LYS A 10 -0.83 -28.28 24.62
CA LYS A 10 -1.24 -28.68 25.97
C LYS A 10 -0.40 -28.06 27.08
N ASP A 11 0.92 -28.01 26.90
CA ASP A 11 1.86 -27.41 27.86
C ASP A 11 1.62 -25.91 28.04
N ASN A 12 1.00 -25.24 27.05
CA ASN A 12 0.64 -23.83 27.07
C ASN A 12 -0.86 -23.55 27.29
N GLY A 13 -1.66 -24.58 27.57
CA GLY A 13 -3.10 -24.42 27.81
C GLY A 13 -3.87 -23.93 26.60
N VAL A 14 -3.48 -24.36 25.40
CA VAL A 14 -4.11 -24.00 24.13
C VAL A 14 -4.96 -25.17 23.64
N ASP A 15 -6.25 -24.92 23.45
CA ASP A 15 -7.15 -25.83 22.76
C ASP A 15 -7.17 -25.48 21.26
N MET A 16 -7.06 -26.50 20.39
CA MET A 16 -7.05 -26.32 18.94
C MET A 16 -8.29 -26.95 18.32
N VAL A 17 -8.99 -26.17 17.52
CA VAL A 17 -10.15 -26.63 16.74
C VAL A 17 -9.90 -26.34 15.28
N VAL A 18 -10.10 -27.33 14.41
CA VAL A 18 -10.03 -27.17 12.96
C VAL A 18 -11.44 -27.05 12.41
N LEU A 19 -11.69 -26.02 11.62
CA LEU A 19 -12.98 -25.79 10.96
C LEU A 19 -12.81 -25.86 9.45
N GLU A 20 -13.75 -26.50 8.78
CA GLU A 20 -13.92 -26.37 7.34
C GLU A 20 -14.57 -25.02 7.02
N LYS A 21 -14.42 -24.58 5.76
CA LYS A 21 -14.92 -23.27 5.33
C LYS A 21 -16.42 -23.07 5.62
N GLU A 22 -17.20 -24.11 5.41
CA GLU A 22 -18.65 -24.13 5.58
C GLU A 22 -19.07 -24.11 7.06
N GLU A 23 -18.16 -24.45 7.94
CA GLU A 23 -18.38 -24.44 9.40
C GLU A 23 -18.07 -23.06 10.03
N LEU A 24 -17.48 -22.13 9.27
CA LEU A 24 -17.23 -20.77 9.75
C LEU A 24 -18.54 -19.97 9.78
N THR A 25 -19.39 -20.28 10.76
CA THR A 25 -20.71 -19.68 10.97
C THR A 25 -20.84 -19.08 12.36
N GLU A 26 -21.81 -18.17 12.54
CA GLU A 26 -22.12 -17.56 13.83
C GLU A 26 -22.48 -18.64 14.89
N GLU A 27 -23.27 -19.63 14.48
CA GLU A 27 -23.71 -20.72 15.37
C GLU A 27 -22.50 -21.50 15.88
N LYS A 28 -21.57 -21.88 14.97
CA LYS A 28 -20.38 -22.64 15.35
C LYS A 28 -19.46 -21.84 16.26
N LEU A 29 -19.25 -20.56 15.96
CA LEU A 29 -18.44 -19.69 16.83
C LEU A 29 -19.05 -19.53 18.22
N ASN A 30 -20.40 -19.41 18.33
CA ASN A 30 -21.08 -19.35 19.60
C ASN A 30 -21.05 -20.70 20.39
N GLU A 31 -20.98 -21.85 19.70
CA GLU A 31 -20.72 -23.13 20.33
C GLU A 31 -19.36 -23.20 20.98
N LEU A 32 -18.33 -22.81 20.21
CA LEU A 32 -16.93 -22.78 20.67
C LEU A 32 -16.72 -21.79 21.83
N ASP A 33 -17.36 -20.63 21.78
CA ASP A 33 -17.33 -19.68 22.88
C ASP A 33 -17.86 -20.28 24.18
N LYS A 34 -18.98 -20.99 24.12
CA LYS A 34 -19.58 -21.66 25.29
C LYS A 34 -18.78 -22.85 25.81
N GLU A 35 -18.13 -23.59 24.90
CA GLU A 35 -17.36 -24.79 25.23
C GLU A 35 -16.02 -24.44 25.88
N TYR A 36 -15.30 -23.45 25.33
CA TYR A 36 -13.92 -23.15 25.73
C TYR A 36 -13.79 -21.90 26.60
N ASP A 37 -14.78 -20.99 26.61
CA ASP A 37 -14.74 -19.68 27.30
C ASP A 37 -13.38 -18.96 27.11
N PRO A 38 -12.96 -18.75 25.86
CA PRO A 38 -11.59 -18.34 25.56
C PRO A 38 -11.33 -16.88 25.91
N TRP A 39 -10.19 -16.59 26.53
CA TRP A 39 -9.73 -15.22 26.74
C TRP A 39 -9.13 -14.59 25.46
N ILE A 40 -8.45 -15.38 24.65
CA ILE A 40 -7.90 -15.00 23.34
C ILE A 40 -8.19 -16.10 22.34
N VAL A 41 -8.58 -15.72 21.14
CA VAL A 41 -8.72 -16.60 19.98
C VAL A 41 -7.72 -16.21 18.92
N ILE A 42 -6.92 -17.16 18.47
CA ILE A 42 -6.00 -16.99 17.34
C ILE A 42 -6.56 -17.82 16.19
N VAL A 43 -6.81 -17.16 15.06
CA VAL A 43 -7.34 -17.83 13.87
C VAL A 43 -6.22 -17.91 12.82
N GLU A 44 -5.77 -19.11 12.51
CA GLU A 44 -4.99 -19.36 11.32
C GLU A 44 -5.96 -19.53 10.14
N TYR A 45 -6.06 -18.48 9.34
CA TYR A 45 -7.00 -18.41 8.24
C TYR A 45 -6.36 -18.93 6.96
N ASN A 46 -7.08 -19.79 6.22
CA ASN A 46 -6.59 -20.29 4.95
C ASN A 46 -6.41 -19.14 3.93
N GLY A 47 -5.18 -18.91 3.48
CA GLY A 47 -4.82 -17.81 2.60
C GLY A 47 -5.46 -17.85 1.20
N MET A 48 -6.14 -18.95 0.84
CA MET A 48 -6.89 -19.08 -0.42
C MET A 48 -8.39 -18.75 -0.26
N TRP A 49 -8.86 -18.58 0.96
CA TRP A 49 -10.24 -18.18 1.22
C TRP A 49 -10.36 -16.65 1.17
N ASP A 50 -11.54 -16.19 0.75
CA ASP A 50 -11.83 -14.75 0.77
C ASP A 50 -11.85 -14.23 2.22
N PRO A 51 -10.97 -13.28 2.59
CA PRO A 51 -10.94 -12.72 3.94
C PRO A 51 -12.24 -12.00 4.31
N ALA A 52 -13.03 -11.54 3.34
CA ALA A 52 -14.35 -10.97 3.61
C ALA A 52 -15.27 -11.95 4.36
N LEU A 53 -15.09 -13.26 4.19
CA LEU A 53 -15.89 -14.26 4.88
C LEU A 53 -15.75 -14.14 6.40
N ILE A 54 -14.53 -14.22 6.92
CA ILE A 54 -14.30 -14.09 8.37
C ILE A 54 -14.66 -12.70 8.88
N MET A 55 -14.44 -11.66 8.08
CA MET A 55 -14.81 -10.29 8.46
C MET A 55 -16.32 -10.10 8.59
N ALA A 56 -17.09 -10.71 7.69
CA ALA A 56 -18.56 -10.62 7.66
C ALA A 56 -19.27 -11.59 8.64
N THR A 57 -18.65 -12.71 8.99
CA THR A 57 -19.25 -13.69 9.92
C THR A 57 -19.50 -13.02 11.27
N ALA A 58 -20.72 -13.10 11.78
CA ALA A 58 -21.05 -12.59 13.11
C ALA A 58 -20.28 -13.35 14.19
N LYS A 59 -19.76 -12.63 15.17
CA LYS A 59 -18.94 -13.17 16.25
C LYS A 59 -19.76 -13.26 17.54
N PRO A 60 -19.40 -14.17 18.45
CA PRO A 60 -19.95 -14.21 19.79
C PRO A 60 -19.85 -12.84 20.48
N ARG A 61 -20.75 -12.60 21.43
CA ARG A 61 -20.75 -11.33 22.17
C ARG A 61 -19.45 -11.14 22.95
N GLY A 62 -18.76 -10.05 22.64
CA GLY A 62 -17.48 -9.72 23.28
C GLY A 62 -16.26 -10.11 22.45
N TRP A 63 -16.45 -10.80 21.33
CA TRP A 63 -15.37 -11.06 20.39
C TRP A 63 -15.26 -9.95 19.37
N ASP A 64 -14.05 -9.42 19.24
CA ASP A 64 -13.69 -8.45 18.19
C ASP A 64 -12.39 -8.89 17.52
N ILE A 65 -12.25 -8.60 16.24
CA ILE A 65 -10.98 -8.79 15.55
C ILE A 65 -10.05 -7.67 16.01
N TYR A 66 -9.12 -8.03 16.87
CA TYR A 66 -8.14 -7.08 17.42
C TYR A 66 -7.04 -6.74 16.43
N GLN A 67 -6.58 -7.74 15.68
CA GLN A 67 -5.51 -7.58 14.70
C GLN A 67 -5.62 -8.62 13.60
N SER A 68 -5.42 -8.19 12.36
CA SER A 68 -5.29 -9.06 11.19
C SER A 68 -3.86 -9.00 10.66
N ILE A 69 -3.17 -10.13 10.65
CA ILE A 69 -1.77 -10.25 10.22
C ILE A 69 -1.71 -11.14 8.98
N THR A 70 -1.09 -10.65 7.92
CA THR A 70 -0.81 -11.44 6.72
C THR A 70 0.66 -11.85 6.70
N LEU A 71 0.93 -13.14 6.59
CA LEU A 71 2.28 -13.67 6.43
C LEU A 71 2.58 -13.88 4.93
N VAL A 72 3.73 -13.39 4.48
CA VAL A 72 4.17 -13.52 3.09
C VAL A 72 5.58 -14.06 3.04
N ASP A 73 5.77 -15.17 2.34
CA ASP A 73 7.11 -15.68 2.05
C ASP A 73 7.80 -14.77 1.03
N ALA A 74 8.83 -14.04 1.47
CA ALA A 74 9.57 -13.12 0.62
C ALA A 74 10.24 -13.80 -0.58
N ALA A 75 10.60 -15.09 -0.46
CA ALA A 75 11.24 -15.82 -1.56
C ALA A 75 10.28 -16.13 -2.72
N SER A 76 8.99 -16.29 -2.44
CA SER A 76 7.95 -16.58 -3.43
C SER A 76 7.10 -15.38 -3.80
N PHE A 77 7.26 -14.23 -3.12
CA PHE A 77 6.40 -13.07 -3.29
C PHE A 77 6.27 -12.59 -4.74
N ASN A 78 7.38 -12.46 -5.47
CA ASN A 78 7.33 -12.01 -6.86
C ASN A 78 6.48 -12.94 -7.75
N LEU A 79 6.55 -14.26 -7.50
CA LEU A 79 5.74 -15.24 -8.22
C LEU A 79 4.25 -15.09 -7.86
N GLN A 80 3.94 -14.94 -6.58
CA GLN A 80 2.57 -14.73 -6.10
C GLN A 80 2.02 -13.40 -6.61
N TRP A 81 2.80 -12.33 -6.55
CA TRP A 81 2.40 -11.01 -7.04
C TRP A 81 2.08 -10.99 -8.52
N ASN A 82 2.86 -11.70 -9.34
CA ASN A 82 2.64 -11.75 -10.78
C ASN A 82 1.47 -12.65 -11.20
N ASN A 83 1.19 -13.72 -10.46
CA ASN A 83 0.20 -14.73 -10.86
C ASN A 83 -1.10 -14.68 -10.03
N MET A 84 -1.06 -14.17 -8.81
CA MET A 84 -2.17 -14.21 -7.85
C MET A 84 -2.42 -12.84 -7.21
N ARG A 85 -2.10 -11.77 -7.92
CA ARG A 85 -2.13 -10.40 -7.41
C ARG A 85 -3.47 -10.01 -6.77
N SER A 86 -4.59 -10.42 -7.35
CA SER A 86 -5.92 -10.13 -6.82
C SER A 86 -6.16 -10.79 -5.45
N ILE A 87 -5.69 -12.02 -5.25
CA ILE A 87 -5.81 -12.72 -3.96
C ILE A 87 -4.96 -12.02 -2.91
N VAL A 88 -3.71 -11.69 -3.25
CA VAL A 88 -2.82 -10.94 -2.35
C VAL A 88 -3.42 -9.58 -2.01
N ALA A 89 -3.97 -8.87 -3.00
CA ALA A 89 -4.58 -7.57 -2.80
C ALA A 89 -5.79 -7.62 -1.85
N GLU A 90 -6.69 -8.58 -2.02
CA GLU A 90 -7.83 -8.76 -1.12
C GLU A 90 -7.40 -9.10 0.31
N THR A 91 -6.39 -9.96 0.47
CA THR A 91 -5.86 -10.29 1.80
C THR A 91 -5.24 -9.07 2.49
N VAL A 92 -4.42 -8.31 1.76
CA VAL A 92 -3.74 -7.11 2.30
C VAL A 92 -4.71 -5.98 2.62
N LYS A 93 -5.80 -5.87 1.90
CA LYS A 93 -6.85 -4.86 2.13
C LYS A 93 -7.45 -4.94 3.54
N TYR A 94 -7.57 -6.14 4.09
CA TYR A 94 -8.11 -6.40 5.43
C TYR A 94 -7.03 -6.54 6.50
N ALA A 95 -5.75 -6.46 6.15
CA ALA A 95 -4.67 -6.61 7.09
C ALA A 95 -4.34 -5.30 7.81
N ASP A 96 -4.01 -5.40 9.10
CA ASP A 96 -3.36 -4.33 9.87
C ASP A 96 -1.85 -4.38 9.72
N MET A 97 -1.32 -5.61 9.52
CA MET A 97 0.11 -5.87 9.39
C MET A 97 0.39 -6.93 8.32
N VAL A 98 1.47 -6.71 7.58
CA VAL A 98 2.09 -7.75 6.74
C VAL A 98 3.48 -8.04 7.26
N ILE A 99 3.78 -9.30 7.45
CA ILE A 99 5.12 -9.79 7.80
C ILE A 99 5.66 -10.55 6.60
N PHE A 100 6.71 -10.01 5.99
CA PHE A 100 7.51 -10.76 5.02
C PHE A 100 8.54 -11.58 5.79
N ASN A 101 8.40 -12.88 5.79
CA ASN A 101 9.36 -13.79 6.41
C ASN A 101 10.36 -14.32 5.38
N ARG A 102 11.41 -15.01 5.88
CA ARG A 102 12.48 -15.62 5.05
C ARG A 102 13.15 -14.63 4.10
N CYS A 103 13.23 -13.36 4.51
CA CYS A 103 13.94 -12.34 3.76
C CYS A 103 15.43 -12.62 3.73
N LYS A 104 16.07 -12.34 2.58
CA LYS A 104 17.50 -12.52 2.37
C LYS A 104 18.14 -11.22 1.91
N SER A 105 19.41 -11.06 2.20
CA SER A 105 20.21 -9.96 1.66
C SER A 105 20.17 -9.98 0.13
N GLY A 106 19.99 -8.82 -0.49
CA GLY A 106 19.91 -8.67 -1.95
C GLY A 106 18.49 -8.79 -2.53
N MET A 107 17.46 -9.08 -1.74
CA MET A 107 16.08 -8.96 -2.18
C MET A 107 15.66 -7.48 -2.24
N ASP A 108 14.85 -7.12 -3.24
CA ASP A 108 14.27 -5.78 -3.35
C ASP A 108 13.05 -5.61 -2.42
N LEU A 109 13.35 -5.60 -1.11
CA LEU A 109 12.33 -5.44 -0.07
C LEU A 109 11.64 -4.07 -0.14
N GLY A 110 12.31 -3.07 -0.71
CA GLY A 110 11.73 -1.75 -0.95
C GLY A 110 10.56 -1.82 -1.95
N SER A 111 10.71 -2.58 -3.03
CA SER A 111 9.62 -2.83 -3.99
C SER A 111 8.44 -3.56 -3.32
N TYR A 112 8.71 -4.58 -2.49
CA TYR A 112 7.66 -5.30 -1.76
C TYR A 112 6.86 -4.36 -0.86
N ARG A 113 7.56 -3.51 -0.11
CA ARG A 113 6.94 -2.50 0.74
C ARG A 113 6.05 -1.55 -0.05
N ARG A 114 6.54 -1.01 -1.16
CA ARG A 114 5.77 -0.08 -2.02
C ARG A 114 4.51 -0.75 -2.56
N SER A 115 4.63 -1.98 -3.06
CA SER A 115 3.48 -2.75 -3.56
C SER A 115 2.39 -2.95 -2.50
N MET A 116 2.78 -3.26 -1.27
CA MET A 116 1.84 -3.40 -0.14
C MET A 116 1.21 -2.07 0.26
N ARG A 117 2.02 -1.00 0.35
CA ARG A 117 1.54 0.35 0.68
C ARG A 117 0.57 0.91 -0.35
N ALA A 118 0.73 0.55 -1.63
CA ALA A 118 -0.18 0.94 -2.68
C ALA A 118 -1.59 0.35 -2.49
N LEU A 119 -1.68 -0.86 -1.93
CA LEU A 119 -2.95 -1.53 -1.62
C LEU A 119 -3.59 -0.99 -0.34
N ASN A 120 -2.78 -0.78 0.69
CA ASN A 120 -3.23 -0.33 2.00
C ASN A 120 -2.18 0.61 2.63
N ASN A 121 -2.44 1.90 2.57
CA ASN A 121 -1.50 2.94 3.02
C ASN A 121 -1.34 3.04 4.55
N THR A 122 -2.20 2.39 5.32
CA THR A 122 -2.12 2.33 6.79
C THR A 122 -1.41 1.07 7.29
N LEU A 123 -1.10 0.15 6.39
CA LEU A 123 -0.53 -1.16 6.70
C LEU A 123 0.81 -1.06 7.43
N GLN A 124 0.98 -1.77 8.52
CA GLN A 124 2.29 -1.99 9.12
C GLN A 124 3.03 -3.09 8.35
N ILE A 125 4.28 -2.85 7.96
CA ILE A 125 5.07 -3.82 7.17
C ILE A 125 6.34 -4.14 7.92
N VAL A 126 6.56 -5.43 8.15
CA VAL A 126 7.71 -5.99 8.86
C VAL A 126 8.44 -6.97 7.92
N PHE A 127 9.75 -6.98 7.99
CA PHE A 127 10.60 -7.91 7.28
C PHE A 127 11.42 -8.70 8.27
N GLU A 128 11.39 -10.02 8.15
CA GLU A 128 12.12 -10.95 9.02
C GLU A 128 12.99 -11.88 8.17
N ASP A 129 14.14 -12.21 8.67
CA ASP A 129 15.00 -13.23 8.08
C ASP A 129 14.47 -14.66 8.36
N ASP A 130 15.25 -15.67 7.98
CA ASP A 130 14.93 -17.09 8.21
C ASP A 130 15.00 -17.52 9.68
N LYS A 131 15.47 -16.63 10.58
CA LYS A 131 15.51 -16.85 12.03
C LYS A 131 14.44 -16.04 12.79
N GLY A 132 13.64 -15.24 12.07
CA GLY A 132 12.67 -14.34 12.66
C GLY A 132 13.31 -13.05 13.22
N GLU A 133 14.54 -12.71 12.83
CA GLU A 133 15.17 -11.45 13.20
C GLU A 133 14.70 -10.33 12.26
N MET A 134 14.32 -9.20 12.84
CA MET A 134 13.83 -8.06 12.06
C MET A 134 14.94 -7.46 11.20
N MET A 135 14.65 -7.28 9.92
CA MET A 135 15.55 -6.67 8.96
C MET A 135 15.22 -5.18 8.77
N SER A 136 16.26 -4.35 8.84
CA SER A 136 16.16 -2.93 8.46
C SER A 136 16.35 -2.79 6.96
N ILE A 137 15.44 -2.08 6.28
CA ILE A 137 15.55 -1.78 4.86
C ILE A 137 16.19 -0.42 4.69
N ALA A 138 17.34 -0.39 4.01
CA ALA A 138 17.84 0.83 3.40
C ALA A 138 17.21 0.92 2.00
N GLU A 139 16.18 1.76 1.84
CA GLU A 139 15.61 2.00 0.51
C GLU A 139 16.63 2.76 -0.36
N GLN A 140 17.09 2.12 -1.41
CA GLN A 140 17.80 2.80 -2.48
C GLN A 140 16.74 3.39 -3.43
N LEU A 141 16.69 4.70 -3.47
CA LEU A 141 15.84 5.39 -4.44
C LEU A 141 16.53 5.38 -5.81
N PRO A 142 15.77 5.26 -6.91
CA PRO A 142 16.33 5.26 -8.26
C PRO A 142 16.77 6.67 -8.72
N TYR A 143 16.52 7.70 -7.91
CA TYR A 143 16.86 9.10 -8.16
C TYR A 143 17.59 9.70 -6.97
N ASP A 144 18.37 10.77 -7.22
CA ASP A 144 19.10 11.47 -6.16
C ASP A 144 18.22 12.53 -5.49
N VAL A 145 17.80 12.25 -4.25
CA VAL A 145 17.01 13.19 -3.45
C VAL A 145 17.77 14.45 -3.04
N ASN A 146 19.11 14.48 -3.18
CA ASN A 146 19.93 15.61 -2.79
C ASN A 146 20.32 16.49 -3.99
N ALA A 147 19.87 16.14 -5.20
CA ALA A 147 20.05 16.97 -6.38
C ALA A 147 19.34 18.33 -6.22
N ASP A 148 19.85 19.38 -6.86
CA ASP A 148 19.23 20.72 -6.89
C ASP A 148 17.80 20.66 -7.47
N VAL A 149 17.60 19.79 -8.46
CA VAL A 149 16.31 19.40 -9.01
C VAL A 149 16.27 17.88 -9.05
N ILE A 150 15.33 17.29 -8.35
CA ILE A 150 15.12 15.84 -8.35
C ILE A 150 14.42 15.46 -9.67
N GLU A 151 15.16 14.87 -10.59
CA GLU A 151 14.61 14.37 -11.85
C GLU A 151 13.95 13.01 -11.62
N ILE A 152 12.69 12.89 -12.01
CA ILE A 152 11.90 11.65 -11.87
C ILE A 152 11.61 11.10 -13.26
N ASP A 153 12.16 9.96 -13.54
CA ASP A 153 11.90 9.23 -14.78
C ASP A 153 10.50 8.64 -14.81
N ASP A 154 10.00 8.34 -16.01
CA ASP A 154 8.64 7.82 -16.19
C ASP A 154 8.36 6.55 -15.38
N ALA A 155 9.34 5.66 -15.28
CA ALA A 155 9.23 4.42 -14.49
C ALA A 155 9.22 4.67 -12.97
N ASP A 156 9.81 5.78 -12.52
CA ASP A 156 10.04 6.05 -11.09
C ASP A 156 8.94 6.92 -10.46
N TYR A 157 7.97 7.38 -11.26
CA TYR A 157 6.91 8.27 -10.80
C TYR A 157 6.13 7.68 -9.62
N GLY A 158 5.80 6.40 -9.66
CA GLY A 158 5.09 5.72 -8.58
C GLY A 158 5.90 5.67 -7.29
N ILE A 159 7.18 5.33 -7.41
CA ILE A 159 8.12 5.29 -6.28
C ILE A 159 8.22 6.68 -5.63
N TRP A 160 8.43 7.71 -6.44
CA TRP A 160 8.50 9.09 -5.96
C TRP A 160 7.19 9.54 -5.27
N TYR A 161 6.03 9.24 -5.88
CA TYR A 161 4.73 9.61 -5.30
C TYR A 161 4.53 9.00 -3.92
N MET A 162 4.84 7.72 -3.76
CA MET A 162 4.72 7.04 -2.47
C MET A 162 5.71 7.60 -1.46
N ASP A 163 6.96 7.77 -1.85
CA ASP A 163 8.03 8.22 -0.95
C ASP A 163 7.80 9.64 -0.42
N VAL A 164 7.34 10.57 -1.26
CA VAL A 164 6.96 11.93 -0.82
C VAL A 164 5.81 11.89 0.19
N SER A 165 4.86 10.95 0.03
CA SER A 165 3.73 10.79 0.95
C SER A 165 4.16 10.22 2.30
N GLU A 166 5.10 9.29 2.31
CA GLU A 166 5.58 8.59 3.51
C GLU A 166 6.65 9.38 4.27
N ARG A 167 7.54 10.06 3.54
CA ARG A 167 8.68 10.79 4.10
C ARG A 167 8.70 12.27 3.66
N PRO A 168 7.63 13.04 3.93
CA PRO A 168 7.51 14.41 3.45
C PRO A 168 8.69 15.31 3.87
N ASP A 169 9.25 15.08 5.05
CA ASP A 169 10.37 15.87 5.59
C ASP A 169 11.63 15.80 4.72
N VAL A 170 11.80 14.71 3.96
CA VAL A 170 12.91 14.55 3.00
C VAL A 170 12.77 15.49 1.81
N TYR A 171 11.52 15.85 1.44
CA TYR A 171 11.20 16.53 0.17
C TYR A 171 10.75 17.97 0.33
N VAL A 172 10.29 18.38 1.51
CA VAL A 172 9.82 19.76 1.73
C VAL A 172 10.90 20.78 1.40
N GLY A 173 10.55 21.73 0.53
CA GLY A 173 11.45 22.78 0.02
C GLY A 173 12.31 22.39 -1.17
N LYS A 174 12.33 21.10 -1.54
CA LYS A 174 13.10 20.64 -2.71
C LYS A 174 12.33 20.86 -4.01
N LYS A 175 13.08 20.97 -5.10
CA LYS A 175 12.54 21.04 -6.45
C LYS A 175 12.49 19.65 -7.07
N VAL A 176 11.43 19.39 -7.80
CA VAL A 176 11.24 18.15 -8.54
C VAL A 176 10.89 18.47 -9.99
N ARG A 177 11.33 17.62 -10.90
CA ARG A 177 10.91 17.64 -12.29
C ARG A 177 10.45 16.26 -12.74
N PHE A 178 9.24 16.20 -13.27
CA PHE A 178 8.62 14.94 -13.71
C PHE A 178 7.64 15.18 -14.85
N LYS A 179 7.26 14.12 -15.55
CA LYS A 179 6.22 14.13 -16.57
C LYS A 179 4.89 13.67 -15.99
N GLY A 180 3.83 14.44 -16.21
CA GLY A 180 2.46 14.09 -15.77
C GLY A 180 1.40 14.54 -16.75
N GLN A 181 0.25 13.91 -16.65
CA GLN A 181 -0.95 14.29 -17.38
C GLN A 181 -1.75 15.30 -16.57
N VAL A 182 -2.23 16.35 -17.18
CA VAL A 182 -3.02 17.41 -16.50
C VAL A 182 -4.40 16.90 -16.15
N LEU A 183 -4.76 16.96 -14.88
CA LEU A 183 -6.13 16.78 -14.43
C LEU A 183 -6.67 18.10 -13.87
N LYS A 184 -7.63 18.68 -14.57
CA LYS A 184 -8.45 19.80 -14.10
C LYS A 184 -9.81 19.26 -13.65
N ASN A 185 -10.27 19.70 -12.49
CA ASN A 185 -11.56 19.33 -11.94
C ASN A 185 -12.33 20.59 -11.51
N LYS A 186 -13.65 20.61 -11.75
CA LYS A 186 -14.53 21.70 -11.34
C LYS A 186 -14.54 22.00 -9.83
N TYR A 187 -14.07 21.06 -9.03
CA TYR A 187 -13.93 21.23 -7.58
C TYR A 187 -12.60 21.89 -7.16
N PHE A 188 -11.66 22.05 -8.09
CA PHE A 188 -10.43 22.77 -7.84
C PHE A 188 -10.67 24.28 -8.03
N LYS A 189 -10.02 25.07 -7.19
CA LYS A 189 -10.03 26.53 -7.37
C LYS A 189 -9.29 26.91 -8.65
N ASP A 190 -9.52 28.11 -9.19
CA ASP A 190 -9.04 28.59 -10.48
C ASP A 190 -7.52 28.51 -10.73
N LYS A 191 -6.74 28.21 -9.70
CA LYS A 191 -5.26 28.11 -9.80
C LYS A 191 -4.72 26.71 -9.50
N ASN A 192 -5.60 25.72 -9.31
CA ASN A 192 -5.18 24.40 -8.89
C ASN A 192 -5.47 23.36 -9.98
N PHE A 193 -4.54 22.45 -10.15
CA PHE A 193 -4.68 21.26 -11.00
C PHE A 193 -3.88 20.11 -10.37
N VAL A 194 -3.95 18.93 -10.96
CA VAL A 194 -3.13 17.79 -10.55
C VAL A 194 -2.39 17.28 -11.78
N PRO A 195 -1.06 17.49 -11.86
CA PRO A 195 -0.22 16.77 -12.80
C PRO A 195 0.02 15.37 -12.23
N GLY A 196 -0.47 14.36 -12.91
CA GLY A 196 -0.46 13.01 -12.35
C GLY A 196 -0.35 11.92 -13.39
N ARG A 197 -0.44 10.68 -12.93
CA ARG A 197 -0.39 9.47 -13.74
C ARG A 197 -1.50 8.51 -13.32
N LYS A 198 -1.93 7.67 -14.25
CA LYS A 198 -2.77 6.52 -13.92
C LYS A 198 -1.91 5.44 -13.31
N VAL A 199 -2.40 4.84 -12.24
CA VAL A 199 -1.77 3.70 -11.58
C VAL A 199 -2.73 2.53 -11.56
N MET A 200 -2.21 1.34 -11.74
CA MET A 200 -2.92 0.09 -11.53
C MET A 200 -2.40 -0.56 -10.25
N THR A 201 -3.31 -0.77 -9.29
CA THR A 201 -2.94 -1.38 -8.00
C THR A 201 -3.01 -2.90 -8.04
N CYS A 202 -4.16 -3.48 -8.33
CA CYS A 202 -4.31 -4.94 -8.35
C CYS A 202 -4.76 -5.52 -9.71
N CYS A 203 -5.61 -4.82 -10.47
CA CYS A 203 -6.11 -5.28 -11.76
C CYS A 203 -6.52 -4.11 -12.65
N ALA A 204 -6.83 -4.40 -13.91
CA ALA A 204 -7.18 -3.37 -14.90
C ALA A 204 -8.44 -2.56 -14.54
N GLU A 205 -9.33 -3.10 -13.72
CA GLU A 205 -10.55 -2.41 -13.27
C GLU A 205 -10.25 -1.47 -12.07
N ASP A 206 -9.15 -1.69 -11.36
CA ASP A 206 -8.72 -0.87 -10.24
C ASP A 206 -7.61 0.10 -10.64
N THR A 207 -7.97 1.03 -11.51
CA THR A 207 -7.07 2.10 -11.93
C THR A 207 -7.44 3.40 -11.25
N GLN A 208 -6.44 4.06 -10.68
CA GLN A 208 -6.60 5.35 -10.02
C GLN A 208 -5.70 6.40 -10.67
N PHE A 209 -6.10 7.66 -10.57
CA PHE A 209 -5.25 8.78 -10.98
C PHE A 209 -4.58 9.35 -9.74
N ILE A 210 -3.25 9.24 -9.70
CA ILE A 210 -2.45 9.72 -8.58
C ILE A 210 -1.67 10.98 -8.97
N GLY A 211 -1.52 11.89 -8.02
CA GLY A 211 -0.77 13.13 -8.16
C GLY A 211 -1.06 14.09 -7.01
N TYR A 212 -0.27 15.13 -6.91
CA TYR A 212 -0.41 16.13 -5.85
C TYR A 212 -1.11 17.39 -6.36
N ILE A 213 -1.91 18.01 -5.50
CA ILE A 213 -2.49 19.33 -5.78
C ILE A 213 -1.37 20.30 -6.09
N SER A 214 -1.46 20.95 -7.24
CA SER A 214 -0.45 21.83 -7.77
C SER A 214 -1.01 23.22 -8.00
N PHE A 215 -0.23 24.22 -7.62
CA PHE A 215 -0.54 25.64 -7.82
C PHE A 215 0.28 26.18 -8.98
N TYR A 216 -0.41 26.74 -9.97
CA TYR A 216 0.22 27.34 -11.14
C TYR A 216 -0.50 28.61 -11.56
N ASN A 217 0.24 29.70 -11.76
CA ASN A 217 -0.35 31.01 -12.09
C ASN A 217 -0.97 31.02 -13.49
N ASN A 218 -0.40 30.29 -14.44
CA ASN A 218 -0.87 30.25 -15.82
C ASN A 218 -1.67 28.99 -16.17
N ILE A 219 -2.53 28.55 -15.25
CA ILE A 219 -3.35 27.34 -15.44
C ILE A 219 -4.29 27.42 -16.65
N ALA A 220 -4.63 28.63 -17.09
CA ALA A 220 -5.50 28.84 -18.26
C ALA A 220 -4.87 28.34 -19.56
N SER A 221 -3.53 28.31 -19.64
CA SER A 221 -2.82 27.80 -20.80
C SER A 221 -2.77 26.28 -20.91
N LEU A 222 -3.14 25.57 -19.84
CA LEU A 222 -3.10 24.13 -19.82
C LEU A 222 -4.40 23.54 -20.34
N GLU A 223 -4.32 22.44 -21.10
CA GLU A 223 -5.47 21.66 -21.50
C GLU A 223 -5.66 20.45 -20.58
N ASN A 224 -6.91 20.04 -20.36
CA ASN A 224 -7.18 18.86 -19.55
C ASN A 224 -6.75 17.60 -20.30
N ARG A 225 -6.00 16.72 -19.65
CA ARG A 225 -5.41 15.48 -20.18
C ARG A 225 -4.21 15.67 -21.11
N GLU A 226 -3.69 16.89 -21.31
CA GLU A 226 -2.40 17.02 -21.99
C GLU A 226 -1.24 16.50 -21.15
N TRP A 227 -0.18 16.07 -21.81
CA TRP A 227 1.06 15.67 -21.17
C TRP A 227 2.02 16.84 -21.06
N ILE A 228 2.58 17.02 -19.88
CA ILE A 228 3.48 18.12 -19.57
C ILE A 228 4.67 17.66 -18.73
N TRP A 229 5.81 18.32 -18.93
CA TRP A 229 6.87 18.36 -17.93
C TRP A 229 6.54 19.43 -16.90
N VAL A 230 6.64 19.07 -15.63
CA VAL A 230 6.41 19.97 -14.50
C VAL A 230 7.69 20.13 -13.71
N THR A 231 8.13 21.37 -13.48
CA THR A 231 9.14 21.69 -12.48
C THR A 231 8.47 22.46 -11.36
N ALA A 232 8.57 21.95 -10.13
CA ALA A 232 7.85 22.50 -9.00
C ALA A 232 8.64 22.36 -7.69
N THR A 233 8.36 23.28 -6.75
CA THR A 233 8.83 23.17 -5.36
C THR A 233 7.78 22.43 -4.53
N ILE A 234 8.22 21.42 -3.75
CA ILE A 234 7.36 20.62 -2.87
C ILE A 234 7.18 21.34 -1.55
N LYS A 235 5.92 21.46 -1.09
CA LYS A 235 5.57 21.93 0.25
C LYS A 235 4.62 20.95 0.93
N TYR A 236 4.40 21.12 2.25
CA TYR A 236 3.51 20.28 3.03
C TYR A 236 2.49 21.15 3.76
N GLU A 237 1.27 21.20 3.24
CA GLU A 237 0.26 22.16 3.67
C GLU A 237 -1.11 21.51 3.84
N PHE A 238 -1.98 22.14 4.63
CA PHE A 238 -3.36 21.70 4.75
C PHE A 238 -4.13 21.93 3.44
N GLN A 239 -4.76 20.87 2.94
CA GLN A 239 -5.62 20.94 1.77
C GLN A 239 -7.00 20.38 2.08
N MET A 240 -8.05 21.13 1.69
CA MET A 240 -9.44 20.68 1.89
C MET A 240 -9.72 19.34 1.21
N ALA A 241 -9.14 19.11 0.04
CA ALA A 241 -9.31 17.84 -0.70
C ALA A 241 -8.69 16.66 0.04
N TYR A 242 -7.62 16.87 0.79
CA TYR A 242 -6.98 15.84 1.61
C TYR A 242 -7.61 15.70 3.00
N LYS A 243 -8.38 16.72 3.45
CA LYS A 243 -8.89 16.89 4.83
C LYS A 243 -7.79 16.84 5.91
N LYS A 244 -6.54 17.00 5.51
CA LYS A 244 -5.34 16.96 6.36
C LYS A 244 -4.21 17.73 5.70
N LYS A 245 -3.07 17.84 6.39
CA LYS A 245 -1.82 18.29 5.75
C LYS A 245 -1.32 17.20 4.81
N GLY A 246 -0.74 17.61 3.70
CA GLY A 246 -0.16 16.71 2.69
C GLY A 246 0.72 17.46 1.69
N PRO A 247 1.43 16.73 0.83
CA PRO A 247 2.28 17.33 -0.18
C PRO A 247 1.47 18.16 -1.18
N VAL A 248 2.02 19.31 -1.54
CA VAL A 248 1.52 20.19 -2.60
C VAL A 248 2.68 20.68 -3.44
N LEU A 249 2.42 20.99 -4.70
CA LEU A 249 3.43 21.45 -5.64
C LEU A 249 3.20 22.92 -6.02
N TYR A 250 4.22 23.73 -5.85
CA TYR A 250 4.26 25.09 -6.37
C TYR A 250 5.02 25.08 -7.70
N VAL A 251 4.26 25.09 -8.78
CA VAL A 251 4.78 24.92 -10.13
C VAL A 251 5.46 26.20 -10.59
N GLU A 252 6.73 26.07 -10.95
CA GLU A 252 7.57 27.15 -11.46
C GLU A 252 7.59 27.16 -13.00
N LYS A 253 7.62 25.97 -13.61
CA LYS A 253 7.73 25.80 -15.06
C LYS A 253 6.87 24.63 -15.54
N VAL A 254 6.23 24.84 -16.68
CA VAL A 254 5.53 23.79 -17.44
C VAL A 254 6.03 23.83 -18.88
N GLU A 255 6.30 22.66 -19.44
CA GLU A 255 6.72 22.47 -20.83
C GLU A 255 5.85 21.37 -21.46
N PRO A 256 5.49 21.47 -22.74
CA PRO A 256 4.81 20.37 -23.43
C PRO A 256 5.64 19.09 -23.40
N ALA A 257 4.96 17.95 -23.30
CA ALA A 257 5.60 16.64 -23.31
C ALA A 257 4.83 15.66 -24.19
N GLU A 258 5.55 14.75 -24.82
CA GLU A 258 4.94 13.58 -25.44
C GLU A 258 4.52 12.58 -24.35
N PRO A 259 3.45 11.79 -24.57
CA PRO A 259 3.11 10.70 -23.68
C PRO A 259 4.32 9.78 -23.42
N PRO A 260 4.48 9.24 -22.22
CA PRO A 260 5.49 8.21 -21.99
C PRO A 260 5.16 6.95 -22.76
N VAL A 261 6.15 6.11 -23.02
CA VAL A 261 5.97 4.82 -23.69
C VAL A 261 4.98 3.95 -22.91
N GLU A 262 5.07 4.00 -21.60
CA GLU A 262 4.14 3.35 -20.68
C GLU A 262 3.40 4.39 -19.84
N GLU A 263 2.13 4.62 -20.20
CA GLU A 263 1.31 5.63 -19.51
C GLU A 263 0.89 5.18 -18.10
N MET A 264 0.76 3.87 -17.90
CA MET A 264 0.38 3.27 -16.63
C MET A 264 1.61 3.17 -15.72
N VAL A 265 1.42 3.50 -14.46
CA VAL A 265 2.43 3.38 -13.41
C VAL A 265 2.13 2.15 -12.56
N TYR A 266 3.18 1.49 -12.11
CA TYR A 266 3.13 0.36 -11.18
C TYR A 266 3.97 0.68 -9.94
N PHE A 267 3.68 0.02 -8.82
CA PHE A 267 4.41 0.16 -7.56
C PHE A 267 5.30 -1.05 -7.28
#